data_eefafc837c4ff51872b27297635219b5
#
_entry.id   eefafc837c4ff51872b27297635219b5
#
_cell.length_a   1.000
_cell.length_b   1.000
_cell.length_c   1.000
_cell.angle_alpha   90.00
_cell.angle_beta   90.00
_cell.angle_gamma   90.00
#
_symmetry.space_group_name_H-M   'P 1'
#
loop_
_entity.id
_entity.type
_entity.pdbx_description
1 polymer ?
#
loop_
_entity_poly.entity_id
_entity_poly.type
_entity_poly.pdbx_seq_one_letter_code
_entity_poly.pdbx_strand_id
1 'polypeptide(L)'
;MSKSIDVRNPRTGKYDYVIIPPPQKLLAQQCQRLRRAQLRWVSLGLEGRVEALQSWKQAIIQGREKLTEALIADTGRLSMSIFEVDLLIANIDKWCILAPRLLRENEFDTPISHIKLQQVGVPYQLVGVITPWDFPLLQSAVDTIPALIAGCAVVVKPSEITPRFMAPLMTTFANIPQLKDVLTFVEGDADTEVTLVECVDIICFTGDIETGRAVGEFAARRFIPAFLELGGKDPAIVLESANIDLATSAILWGAIANSGQSGYAIERIYVAESIFEDFYHQLVAKVQRLLITHPTLESENLGPIISAKQAATITKQLQEAKEHGAIVHCGGEVENINGGWWCYPTVLTEVDHSMLVMTERNLAPIMPVMAFANRQEAVDLANDSIYGLGAAVFSEREDDAIAVAEQIQASTVSINDASIAILQIGAVQGSITLPEGEQNAFKFSGIGNSRTGTTALTRFLRKKTLYKKTKPIQDSWWFNG
;
A
#
# COMPACT_ATOMS: atom_id res chain seq x y z
N MET A 1 4.71 -33.12 -1.53
CA MET A 1 4.87 -32.44 -0.22
C MET A 1 5.26 -30.99 -0.52
N SER A 2 4.58 -30.02 0.06
CA SER A 2 5.00 -28.62 -0.10
C SER A 2 6.39 -28.44 0.51
N LYS A 3 7.26 -27.69 -0.18
CA LYS A 3 8.61 -27.39 0.29
C LYS A 3 8.49 -26.32 1.38
N SER A 4 9.11 -26.55 2.54
CA SER A 4 9.20 -25.51 3.57
C SER A 4 10.03 -24.32 3.08
N ILE A 5 9.70 -23.13 3.57
CA ILE A 5 10.40 -21.89 3.27
C ILE A 5 10.96 -21.34 4.58
N ASP A 6 12.27 -21.17 4.60
CA ASP A 6 12.98 -20.58 5.75
C ASP A 6 12.86 -19.07 5.70
N VAL A 7 12.50 -18.44 6.83
CA VAL A 7 12.29 -16.99 6.97
C VAL A 7 13.44 -16.37 7.75
N ARG A 8 14.05 -15.36 7.14
CA ARG A 8 15.19 -14.64 7.71
C ARG A 8 14.72 -13.58 8.70
N ASN A 9 15.45 -13.44 9.81
CA ASN A 9 15.31 -12.29 10.69
C ASN A 9 16.26 -11.17 10.19
N PRO A 10 15.73 -9.99 9.85
CA PRO A 10 16.52 -8.94 9.21
C PRO A 10 17.59 -8.32 10.12
N ARG A 11 17.44 -8.37 11.45
CA ARG A 11 18.45 -7.84 12.39
C ARG A 11 19.62 -8.77 12.62
N THR A 12 19.38 -10.08 12.62
CA THR A 12 20.39 -11.09 12.99
C THR A 12 20.93 -11.88 11.80
N GLY A 13 20.25 -11.80 10.65
CA GLY A 13 20.55 -12.60 9.46
C GLY A 13 20.21 -14.08 9.61
N LYS A 14 19.74 -14.53 10.77
CA LYS A 14 19.43 -15.94 11.02
C LYS A 14 18.10 -16.33 10.38
N TYR A 15 18.03 -17.56 9.90
CA TYR A 15 16.79 -18.20 9.50
C TYR A 15 16.21 -18.90 10.73
N ASP A 16 15.31 -18.22 11.44
CA ASP A 16 14.80 -18.61 12.76
C ASP A 16 13.29 -18.89 12.77
N TYR A 17 12.65 -18.91 11.59
CA TYR A 17 11.25 -19.24 11.42
C TYR A 17 11.05 -20.01 10.10
N VAL A 18 10.00 -20.82 10.02
CA VAL A 18 9.70 -21.64 8.85
C VAL A 18 8.22 -21.56 8.56
N ILE A 19 7.87 -21.38 7.29
CA ILE A 19 6.49 -21.51 6.80
C ILE A 19 6.34 -22.74 5.90
N ILE A 20 5.11 -23.26 5.85
CA ILE A 20 4.77 -24.44 5.04
C ILE A 20 3.57 -24.09 4.15
N PRO A 21 3.79 -23.75 2.88
CA PRO A 21 2.71 -23.49 1.94
C PRO A 21 1.70 -24.65 1.90
N PRO A 22 0.40 -24.38 1.91
CA PRO A 22 -0.59 -25.44 1.78
C PRO A 22 -0.54 -26.08 0.40
N PRO A 23 -0.75 -27.39 0.27
CA PRO A 23 -0.97 -28.02 -1.03
C PRO A 23 -2.13 -27.33 -1.78
N GLN A 24 -2.01 -27.18 -3.09
CA GLN A 24 -3.01 -26.53 -3.95
C GLN A 24 -4.44 -27.02 -3.68
N LYS A 25 -4.62 -28.36 -3.55
CA LYS A 25 -5.91 -28.96 -3.23
C LYS A 25 -6.49 -28.48 -1.89
N LEU A 26 -5.63 -28.32 -0.89
CA LEU A 26 -6.05 -27.84 0.43
C LEU A 26 -6.45 -26.38 0.39
N LEU A 27 -5.68 -25.54 -0.30
CA LEU A 27 -6.03 -24.13 -0.51
C LEU A 27 -7.37 -24.00 -1.25
N ALA A 28 -7.58 -24.75 -2.32
CA ALA A 28 -8.85 -24.76 -3.05
C ALA A 28 -10.03 -25.17 -2.16
N GLN A 29 -9.84 -26.16 -1.27
CA GLN A 29 -10.85 -26.55 -0.30
C GLN A 29 -11.14 -25.47 0.75
N GLN A 30 -10.11 -24.75 1.20
CA GLN A 30 -10.27 -23.59 2.09
C GLN A 30 -11.08 -22.49 1.41
N CYS A 31 -10.76 -22.13 0.17
CA CYS A 31 -11.51 -21.16 -0.61
C CYS A 31 -12.99 -21.53 -0.78
N GLN A 32 -13.28 -22.81 -1.04
CA GLN A 32 -14.67 -23.29 -1.11
C GLN A 32 -15.42 -23.18 0.23
N ARG A 33 -14.74 -23.42 1.37
CA ARG A 33 -15.35 -23.25 2.70
C ARG A 33 -15.67 -21.78 2.96
N LEU A 34 -14.75 -20.86 2.65
CA LEU A 34 -14.96 -19.42 2.77
C LEU A 34 -16.17 -18.97 1.93
N ARG A 35 -16.29 -19.41 0.66
CA ARG A 35 -17.45 -19.12 -0.20
C ARG A 35 -18.77 -19.53 0.42
N ARG A 36 -18.84 -20.73 1.00
CA ARG A 36 -20.07 -21.22 1.66
C ARG A 36 -20.40 -20.40 2.91
N ALA A 37 -19.39 -20.00 3.67
CA ALA A 37 -19.56 -19.18 4.87
C ALA A 37 -19.98 -17.74 4.54
N GLN A 38 -19.56 -17.20 3.41
CA GLN A 38 -19.90 -15.85 2.96
C GLN A 38 -21.40 -15.59 2.90
N LEU A 39 -22.22 -16.58 2.55
CA LEU A 39 -23.68 -16.43 2.55
C LEU A 39 -24.23 -16.09 3.94
N ARG A 40 -23.69 -16.74 5.00
CA ARG A 40 -24.05 -16.43 6.38
C ARG A 40 -23.55 -15.05 6.80
N TRP A 41 -22.34 -14.68 6.34
CA TRP A 41 -21.76 -13.36 6.59
C TRP A 41 -22.61 -12.21 6.01
N VAL A 42 -23.10 -12.37 4.80
CA VAL A 42 -24.02 -11.40 4.18
C VAL A 42 -25.35 -11.34 4.94
N SER A 43 -25.88 -12.47 5.38
CA SER A 43 -27.16 -12.53 6.11
C SER A 43 -27.16 -11.85 7.48
N LEU A 44 -25.97 -11.55 8.05
CA LEU A 44 -25.85 -10.74 9.28
C LEU A 44 -26.28 -9.27 9.06
N GLY A 45 -26.43 -8.83 7.81
CA GLY A 45 -26.61 -7.42 7.51
C GLY A 45 -25.35 -6.61 7.81
N LEU A 46 -25.40 -5.30 7.57
CA LEU A 46 -24.26 -4.41 7.85
C LEU A 46 -23.97 -4.32 9.35
N GLU A 47 -25.00 -4.20 10.17
CA GLU A 47 -24.87 -4.06 11.63
C GLU A 47 -24.12 -5.24 12.25
N GLY A 48 -24.51 -6.48 11.91
CA GLY A 48 -23.83 -7.67 12.45
C GLY A 48 -22.38 -7.81 11.96
N ARG A 49 -22.07 -7.35 10.74
CA ARG A 49 -20.67 -7.32 10.27
C ARG A 49 -19.84 -6.26 11.01
N VAL A 50 -20.41 -5.08 11.26
CA VAL A 50 -19.77 -4.02 12.06
C VAL A 50 -19.49 -4.53 13.49
N GLU A 51 -20.47 -5.19 14.14
CA GLU A 51 -20.31 -5.77 15.47
C GLU A 51 -19.17 -6.80 15.52
N ALA A 52 -19.09 -7.68 14.53
CA ALA A 52 -18.00 -8.67 14.44
C ALA A 52 -16.63 -8.01 14.25
N LEU A 53 -16.52 -6.95 13.42
CA LEU A 53 -15.27 -6.21 13.21
C LEU A 53 -14.87 -5.40 14.45
N GLN A 54 -15.82 -4.81 15.17
CA GLN A 54 -15.53 -4.13 16.43
C GLN A 54 -15.09 -5.12 17.52
N SER A 55 -15.64 -6.32 17.54
CA SER A 55 -15.17 -7.40 18.41
C SER A 55 -13.74 -7.81 18.06
N TRP A 56 -13.40 -7.87 16.76
CA TRP A 56 -12.04 -8.14 16.31
C TRP A 56 -11.08 -7.03 16.74
N LYS A 57 -11.47 -5.77 16.60
CA LYS A 57 -10.68 -4.62 17.08
C LYS A 57 -10.31 -4.78 18.55
N GLN A 58 -11.26 -5.15 19.42
CA GLN A 58 -10.97 -5.36 20.83
C GLN A 58 -9.97 -6.50 21.07
N ALA A 59 -10.09 -7.59 20.33
CA ALA A 59 -9.14 -8.70 20.39
C ALA A 59 -7.74 -8.31 19.88
N ILE A 60 -7.63 -7.46 18.84
CA ILE A 60 -6.36 -6.89 18.38
C ILE A 60 -5.71 -6.03 19.47
N ILE A 61 -6.48 -5.16 20.12
CA ILE A 61 -5.98 -4.33 21.24
C ILE A 61 -5.41 -5.21 22.36
N GLN A 62 -6.08 -6.29 22.71
CA GLN A 62 -5.61 -7.25 23.71
C GLN A 62 -4.38 -8.05 23.25
N GLY A 63 -4.28 -8.36 21.96
CA GLY A 63 -3.16 -9.09 21.36
C GLY A 63 -2.01 -8.21 20.86
N ARG A 64 -2.07 -6.89 21.08
CA ARG A 64 -1.17 -5.88 20.50
C ARG A 64 0.30 -6.22 20.68
N GLU A 65 0.71 -6.57 21.87
CA GLU A 65 2.11 -6.87 22.21
C GLU A 65 2.69 -7.99 21.33
N LYS A 66 1.97 -9.13 21.24
CA LYS A 66 2.38 -10.28 20.42
C LYS A 66 2.43 -9.97 18.92
N LEU A 67 1.49 -9.14 18.43
CA LEU A 67 1.51 -8.67 17.05
C LEU A 67 2.73 -7.79 16.79
N THR A 68 3.01 -6.85 17.68
CA THR A 68 4.16 -5.94 17.58
C THR A 68 5.48 -6.73 17.63
N GLU A 69 5.62 -7.70 18.54
CA GLU A 69 6.80 -8.58 18.62
C GLU A 69 7.03 -9.36 17.32
N ALA A 70 5.97 -9.93 16.75
CA ALA A 70 6.07 -10.66 15.48
C ALA A 70 6.48 -9.75 14.31
N LEU A 71 5.92 -8.54 14.23
CA LEU A 71 6.31 -7.54 13.24
C LEU A 71 7.76 -7.07 13.41
N ILE A 72 8.23 -6.89 14.65
CA ILE A 72 9.64 -6.57 14.92
C ILE A 72 10.55 -7.70 14.44
N ALA A 73 10.17 -8.95 14.68
CA ALA A 73 10.95 -10.10 14.22
C ALA A 73 10.99 -10.21 12.68
N ASP A 74 9.94 -9.78 12.00
CA ASP A 74 9.85 -9.76 10.53
C ASP A 74 10.58 -8.56 9.91
N THR A 75 10.46 -7.38 10.52
CA THR A 75 10.89 -6.12 9.89
C THR A 75 12.12 -5.49 10.55
N GLY A 76 12.43 -5.88 11.76
CA GLY A 76 13.54 -5.34 12.54
C GLY A 76 13.29 -3.94 13.11
N ARG A 77 12.04 -3.42 13.13
CA ARG A 77 11.70 -2.04 13.49
C ARG A 77 10.61 -1.99 14.56
N LEU A 78 10.80 -1.14 15.58
CA LEU A 78 9.84 -0.97 16.68
C LEU A 78 8.73 0.04 16.33
N SER A 79 9.11 1.28 15.98
CA SER A 79 8.16 2.36 15.78
C SER A 79 7.16 2.06 14.65
N MET A 80 7.65 1.55 13.50
CA MET A 80 6.78 1.17 12.39
C MET A 80 5.93 -0.05 12.69
N SER A 81 6.42 -1.01 13.49
CA SER A 81 5.61 -2.16 13.92
C SER A 81 4.45 -1.75 14.83
N ILE A 82 4.69 -0.82 15.75
CA ILE A 82 3.64 -0.21 16.58
C ILE A 82 2.63 0.54 15.70
N PHE A 83 3.14 1.32 14.75
CA PHE A 83 2.33 2.11 13.82
C PHE A 83 1.40 1.23 12.97
N GLU A 84 1.87 0.09 12.45
CA GLU A 84 1.03 -0.84 11.69
C GLU A 84 -0.13 -1.40 12.51
N VAL A 85 0.09 -1.73 13.78
CA VAL A 85 -1.00 -2.20 14.66
C VAL A 85 -2.00 -1.09 14.94
N ASP A 86 -1.54 0.15 15.16
CA ASP A 86 -2.42 1.30 15.36
C ASP A 86 -3.25 1.62 14.12
N LEU A 87 -2.65 1.54 12.95
CA LEU A 87 -3.35 1.73 11.68
C LEU A 87 -4.37 0.62 11.39
N LEU A 88 -4.09 -0.63 11.73
CA LEU A 88 -5.08 -1.70 11.65
C LEU A 88 -6.32 -1.38 12.47
N ILE A 89 -6.14 -0.96 13.73
CA ILE A 89 -7.21 -0.58 14.64
C ILE A 89 -8.02 0.60 14.07
N ALA A 90 -7.33 1.64 13.63
CA ALA A 90 -7.94 2.83 13.04
C ALA A 90 -8.70 2.52 11.74
N ASN A 91 -8.18 1.61 10.91
CA ASN A 91 -8.80 1.20 9.66
C ASN A 91 -10.14 0.47 9.90
N ILE A 92 -10.23 -0.36 10.94
CA ILE A 92 -11.51 -0.98 11.34
C ILE A 92 -12.53 0.10 11.72
N ASP A 93 -12.16 1.06 12.57
CA ASP A 93 -13.06 2.15 12.99
C ASP A 93 -13.54 2.98 11.80
N LYS A 94 -12.61 3.38 10.94
CA LYS A 94 -12.91 4.13 9.72
C LYS A 94 -13.99 3.47 8.89
N TRP A 95 -13.81 2.19 8.52
CA TRP A 95 -14.76 1.51 7.67
C TRP A 95 -16.09 1.21 8.35
N CYS A 96 -16.09 0.91 9.65
CA CYS A 96 -17.32 0.75 10.42
C CYS A 96 -18.16 2.03 10.45
N ILE A 97 -17.53 3.22 10.48
CA ILE A 97 -18.20 4.52 10.45
C ILE A 97 -18.68 4.91 9.06
N LEU A 98 -17.86 4.66 8.03
CA LEU A 98 -18.18 5.09 6.66
C LEU A 98 -19.18 4.17 5.95
N ALA A 99 -19.17 2.86 6.25
CA ALA A 99 -19.95 1.87 5.52
C ALA A 99 -21.47 2.14 5.51
N PRO A 100 -22.14 2.60 6.59
CA PRO A 100 -23.57 2.88 6.56
C PRO A 100 -23.97 3.91 5.50
N ARG A 101 -23.10 4.88 5.24
CA ARG A 101 -23.34 5.90 4.20
C ARG A 101 -23.03 5.35 2.81
N LEU A 102 -21.92 4.61 2.66
CA LEU A 102 -21.42 4.16 1.37
C LEU A 102 -22.18 2.97 0.80
N LEU A 103 -22.76 2.12 1.66
CA LEU A 103 -23.52 0.93 1.28
C LEU A 103 -25.03 1.18 1.18
N ARG A 104 -25.48 2.44 1.31
CA ARG A 104 -26.88 2.78 1.21
C ARG A 104 -27.41 2.50 -0.20
N GLU A 105 -28.51 1.78 -0.27
CA GLU A 105 -29.24 1.59 -1.52
C GLU A 105 -29.92 2.88 -1.96
N ASN A 106 -29.88 3.15 -3.26
CA ASN A 106 -30.54 4.32 -3.84
C ASN A 106 -31.61 3.88 -4.82
N GLU A 107 -32.80 4.50 -4.69
CA GLU A 107 -33.89 4.37 -5.64
C GLU A 107 -34.00 5.69 -6.42
N PHE A 108 -34.18 5.60 -7.72
CA PHE A 108 -34.28 6.74 -8.63
C PHE A 108 -35.58 6.67 -9.44
N ASP A 109 -36.16 7.81 -9.71
CA ASP A 109 -37.24 7.93 -10.69
C ASP A 109 -36.68 7.81 -12.11
N THR A 110 -37.47 7.24 -13.01
CA THR A 110 -37.13 7.20 -14.43
C THR A 110 -38.03 8.18 -15.21
N PRO A 111 -37.69 8.51 -16.46
CA PRO A 111 -38.56 9.31 -17.31
C PRO A 111 -39.97 8.69 -17.51
N ILE A 112 -40.12 7.40 -17.23
CA ILE A 112 -41.39 6.67 -17.29
C ILE A 112 -41.98 6.60 -15.89
N SER A 113 -43.00 7.38 -15.61
CA SER A 113 -43.54 7.64 -14.25
C SER A 113 -43.95 6.40 -13.45
N HIS A 114 -44.16 5.27 -14.07
CA HIS A 114 -44.53 4.01 -13.43
C HIS A 114 -43.39 3.01 -13.40
N ILE A 115 -42.17 3.41 -13.75
CA ILE A 115 -40.96 2.60 -13.63
C ILE A 115 -39.95 3.31 -12.70
N LYS A 116 -39.51 2.64 -11.66
CA LYS A 116 -38.44 3.06 -10.79
C LYS A 116 -37.19 2.19 -10.97
N LEU A 117 -36.05 2.79 -10.76
CA LEU A 117 -34.75 2.14 -10.81
C LEU A 117 -34.17 2.05 -9.39
N GLN A 118 -33.79 0.86 -8.96
CA GLN A 118 -33.04 0.65 -7.73
C GLN A 118 -31.66 0.07 -8.04
N GLN A 119 -30.61 0.71 -7.57
CA GLN A 119 -29.26 0.15 -7.61
C GLN A 119 -28.92 -0.55 -6.30
N VAL A 120 -28.51 -1.82 -6.40
CA VAL A 120 -28.07 -2.63 -5.26
C VAL A 120 -26.63 -3.09 -5.46
N GLY A 121 -25.84 -3.08 -4.39
CA GLY A 121 -24.51 -3.64 -4.36
C GLY A 121 -24.54 -5.12 -3.98
N VAL A 122 -23.99 -5.96 -4.84
CA VAL A 122 -23.86 -7.42 -4.57
C VAL A 122 -22.40 -7.74 -4.30
N PRO A 123 -22.02 -8.13 -3.07
CA PRO A 123 -20.62 -8.44 -2.75
C PRO A 123 -20.08 -9.60 -3.59
N TYR A 124 -18.79 -9.56 -3.91
CA TYR A 124 -18.09 -10.72 -4.40
C TYR A 124 -18.06 -11.79 -3.31
N GLN A 125 -18.12 -13.06 -3.70
CA GLN A 125 -18.15 -14.11 -2.69
C GLN A 125 -16.80 -14.30 -2.01
N LEU A 126 -15.71 -14.28 -2.77
CA LEU A 126 -14.37 -14.49 -2.26
C LEU A 126 -13.38 -13.51 -2.89
N VAL A 127 -12.72 -12.74 -2.04
CA VAL A 127 -11.65 -11.81 -2.39
C VAL A 127 -10.31 -12.44 -2.06
N GLY A 128 -9.37 -12.41 -3.01
CA GLY A 128 -7.96 -12.70 -2.77
C GLY A 128 -7.19 -11.41 -2.51
N VAL A 129 -6.30 -11.43 -1.53
CA VAL A 129 -5.41 -10.31 -1.22
C VAL A 129 -3.99 -10.83 -1.15
N ILE A 130 -3.09 -10.31 -2.01
CA ILE A 130 -1.67 -10.64 -2.04
C ILE A 130 -0.90 -9.37 -1.68
N THR A 131 0.00 -9.45 -0.68
CA THR A 131 0.64 -8.27 -0.12
C THR A 131 2.16 -8.40 -0.01
N PRO A 132 2.89 -7.27 -0.12
CA PRO A 132 4.34 -7.24 -0.04
C PRO A 132 4.86 -7.36 1.40
N TRP A 133 6.18 -7.26 1.54
CA TRP A 133 6.90 -7.45 2.78
C TRP A 133 7.19 -6.16 3.56
N ASP A 134 7.00 -4.98 2.97
CA ASP A 134 7.45 -3.69 3.51
C ASP A 134 6.61 -3.18 4.70
N PHE A 135 5.29 -3.34 4.62
CA PHE A 135 4.31 -3.07 5.69
C PHE A 135 3.33 -4.25 5.79
N PRO A 136 3.78 -5.41 6.31
CA PRO A 136 3.06 -6.67 6.11
C PRO A 136 1.65 -6.68 6.72
N LEU A 137 1.45 -6.12 7.91
CA LEU A 137 0.16 -6.07 8.56
C LEU A 137 -0.75 -5.02 7.92
N LEU A 138 -0.23 -3.81 7.69
CA LEU A 138 -0.99 -2.70 7.12
C LEU A 138 -1.48 -3.03 5.72
N GLN A 139 -0.60 -3.50 4.85
CA GLN A 139 -0.94 -3.88 3.48
C GLN A 139 -1.98 -5.00 3.44
N SER A 140 -1.89 -5.96 4.37
CA SER A 140 -2.89 -7.00 4.52
C SER A 140 -4.26 -6.47 4.96
N ALA A 141 -4.31 -5.40 5.74
CA ALA A 141 -5.53 -4.83 6.31
C ALA A 141 -6.32 -3.95 5.33
N VAL A 142 -5.60 -3.15 4.53
CA VAL A 142 -6.19 -2.07 3.70
C VAL A 142 -7.27 -2.58 2.74
N ASP A 143 -7.09 -3.75 2.14
CA ASP A 143 -8.08 -4.36 1.25
C ASP A 143 -9.02 -5.31 1.99
N THR A 144 -8.52 -5.98 3.02
CA THR A 144 -9.27 -7.00 3.76
C THR A 144 -10.47 -6.41 4.52
N ILE A 145 -10.26 -5.30 5.25
CA ILE A 145 -11.31 -4.72 6.08
C ILE A 145 -12.49 -4.20 5.25
N PRO A 146 -12.28 -3.38 4.19
CA PRO A 146 -13.40 -2.94 3.36
C PRO A 146 -14.07 -4.09 2.61
N ALA A 147 -13.35 -5.14 2.20
CA ALA A 147 -13.94 -6.32 1.58
C ALA A 147 -14.87 -7.07 2.57
N LEU A 148 -14.44 -7.27 3.82
CA LEU A 148 -15.25 -7.90 4.86
C LEU A 148 -16.51 -7.09 5.15
N ILE A 149 -16.39 -5.77 5.32
CA ILE A 149 -17.54 -4.92 5.64
C ILE A 149 -18.52 -4.82 4.46
N ALA A 150 -18.02 -4.89 3.21
CA ALA A 150 -18.85 -5.00 2.01
C ALA A 150 -19.67 -6.30 1.98
N GLY A 151 -19.25 -7.34 2.71
CA GLY A 151 -19.93 -8.64 2.80
C GLY A 151 -19.19 -9.77 2.06
N CYS A 152 -17.94 -9.57 1.67
CA CYS A 152 -17.11 -10.62 1.06
C CYS A 152 -16.48 -11.54 2.11
N ALA A 153 -16.17 -12.78 1.74
CA ALA A 153 -15.15 -13.57 2.41
C ALA A 153 -13.77 -13.20 1.83
N VAL A 154 -12.72 -13.34 2.63
CA VAL A 154 -11.36 -12.90 2.23
C VAL A 154 -10.34 -14.00 2.55
N VAL A 155 -9.44 -14.23 1.60
CA VAL A 155 -8.23 -15.02 1.80
C VAL A 155 -7.02 -14.12 1.50
N VAL A 156 -6.12 -14.01 2.46
CA VAL A 156 -4.94 -13.15 2.40
C VAL A 156 -3.69 -14.02 2.29
N LYS A 157 -2.85 -13.75 1.31
CA LYS A 157 -1.50 -14.32 1.18
C LYS A 157 -0.47 -13.20 1.33
N PRO A 158 0.06 -12.98 2.55
CA PRO A 158 1.19 -12.07 2.75
C PRO A 158 2.49 -12.62 2.14
N SER A 159 3.49 -11.75 2.03
CA SER A 159 4.81 -12.16 1.56
C SER A 159 5.43 -13.22 2.48
N GLU A 160 6.12 -14.18 1.89
CA GLU A 160 6.93 -15.18 2.58
C GLU A 160 8.16 -14.59 3.31
N ILE A 161 8.48 -13.32 3.03
CA ILE A 161 9.60 -12.63 3.66
C ILE A 161 9.26 -12.19 5.09
N THR A 162 8.00 -11.78 5.33
CA THR A 162 7.55 -11.21 6.61
C THR A 162 6.23 -11.87 7.10
N PRO A 163 6.22 -13.19 7.35
CA PRO A 163 4.99 -13.94 7.60
C PRO A 163 4.63 -14.12 9.09
N ARG A 164 5.53 -13.79 10.05
CA ARG A 164 5.37 -14.14 11.47
C ARG A 164 4.13 -13.54 12.11
N PHE A 165 3.70 -12.35 11.65
CA PHE A 165 2.53 -11.66 12.18
C PHE A 165 1.21 -12.43 11.94
N MET A 166 1.16 -13.33 10.94
CA MET A 166 -0.07 -14.05 10.59
C MET A 166 -0.60 -14.90 11.75
N ALA A 167 0.27 -15.65 12.44
CA ALA A 167 -0.14 -16.54 13.51
C ALA A 167 -0.78 -15.78 14.70
N PRO A 168 -0.14 -14.75 15.30
CA PRO A 168 -0.78 -13.96 16.35
C PRO A 168 -2.02 -13.20 15.84
N LEU A 169 -2.04 -12.71 14.60
CA LEU A 169 -3.23 -12.06 14.05
C LEU A 169 -4.41 -13.02 13.94
N MET A 170 -4.22 -14.24 13.44
CA MET A 170 -5.27 -15.23 13.34
C MET A 170 -5.84 -15.63 14.70
N THR A 171 -5.04 -15.60 15.77
CA THR A 171 -5.56 -15.86 17.13
C THR A 171 -6.53 -14.79 17.59
N THR A 172 -6.43 -13.54 17.13
CA THR A 172 -7.33 -12.45 17.53
C THR A 172 -8.76 -12.64 17.04
N PHE A 173 -8.99 -13.33 15.94
CA PHE A 173 -10.34 -13.59 15.44
C PHE A 173 -10.79 -15.06 15.54
N ALA A 174 -9.95 -15.95 16.03
CA ALA A 174 -10.28 -17.38 16.17
C ALA A 174 -11.53 -17.65 17.03
N ASN A 175 -11.79 -16.79 18.02
CA ASN A 175 -12.91 -16.89 18.93
C ASN A 175 -14.13 -16.02 18.51
N ILE A 176 -14.11 -15.42 17.34
CA ILE A 176 -15.22 -14.65 16.76
C ILE A 176 -15.90 -15.52 15.71
N PRO A 177 -17.01 -16.21 16.04
CA PRO A 177 -17.59 -17.25 15.19
C PRO A 177 -17.95 -16.78 13.79
N GLN A 178 -18.43 -15.54 13.67
CA GLN A 178 -18.85 -14.95 12.39
C GLN A 178 -17.65 -14.64 11.48
N LEU A 179 -16.52 -14.21 12.06
CA LEU A 179 -15.36 -13.73 11.31
C LEU A 179 -14.40 -14.86 10.93
N LYS A 180 -14.16 -15.82 11.83
CA LYS A 180 -13.20 -16.92 11.59
C LYS A 180 -13.53 -17.80 10.38
N ASP A 181 -14.82 -17.84 10.00
CA ASP A 181 -15.28 -18.66 8.87
C ASP A 181 -15.14 -17.93 7.52
N VAL A 182 -14.96 -16.59 7.53
CA VAL A 182 -14.91 -15.75 6.32
C VAL A 182 -13.59 -15.04 6.10
N LEU A 183 -12.64 -15.16 7.04
CA LEU A 183 -11.31 -14.60 6.92
C LEU A 183 -10.25 -15.67 7.19
N THR A 184 -9.24 -15.77 6.32
CA THR A 184 -8.08 -16.62 6.56
C THR A 184 -6.82 -15.99 5.97
N PHE A 185 -5.69 -16.30 6.60
CA PHE A 185 -4.35 -16.00 6.09
C PHE A 185 -3.69 -17.32 5.67
N VAL A 186 -2.97 -17.29 4.56
CA VAL A 186 -2.28 -18.47 4.02
C VAL A 186 -0.82 -18.16 3.79
N GLU A 187 0.03 -19.06 4.26
CA GLU A 187 1.46 -19.03 3.98
C GLU A 187 1.70 -19.46 2.53
N GLY A 188 2.73 -18.91 1.89
CA GLY A 188 3.05 -19.39 0.55
C GLY A 188 3.97 -18.49 -0.25
N ASP A 189 4.34 -18.99 -1.40
CA ASP A 189 5.18 -18.41 -2.43
C ASP A 189 4.36 -18.11 -3.71
N ALA A 190 5.05 -17.88 -4.82
CA ALA A 190 4.44 -17.61 -6.12
C ALA A 190 3.48 -18.73 -6.60
N ASP A 191 3.75 -20.00 -6.31
CA ASP A 191 2.86 -21.11 -6.69
C ASP A 191 1.53 -21.02 -5.92
N THR A 192 1.59 -20.57 -4.66
CA THR A 192 0.41 -20.30 -3.84
C THR A 192 -0.40 -19.13 -4.40
N GLU A 193 0.27 -18.07 -4.92
CA GLU A 193 -0.38 -16.93 -5.57
C GLU A 193 -1.16 -17.33 -6.81
N VAL A 194 -0.56 -18.12 -7.70
CA VAL A 194 -1.25 -18.65 -8.88
C VAL A 194 -2.50 -19.42 -8.49
N THR A 195 -2.35 -20.34 -7.53
CA THR A 195 -3.50 -21.15 -7.03
C THR A 195 -4.58 -20.26 -6.43
N LEU A 196 -4.20 -19.19 -5.72
CA LEU A 196 -5.15 -18.26 -5.13
C LEU A 196 -5.96 -17.52 -6.20
N VAL A 197 -5.31 -16.99 -7.24
CA VAL A 197 -6.00 -16.32 -8.36
C VAL A 197 -7.01 -17.25 -9.04
N GLU A 198 -6.72 -18.55 -9.13
CA GLU A 198 -7.66 -19.54 -9.68
C GLU A 198 -8.90 -19.75 -8.80
N CYS A 199 -8.82 -19.45 -7.51
CA CYS A 199 -9.88 -19.76 -6.53
C CYS A 199 -10.82 -18.57 -6.23
N VAL A 200 -10.44 -17.34 -6.53
CA VAL A 200 -11.14 -16.11 -6.10
C VAL A 200 -12.01 -15.50 -7.21
N ASP A 201 -12.85 -14.52 -6.84
CA ASP A 201 -13.72 -13.78 -7.77
C ASP A 201 -13.16 -12.40 -8.12
N ILE A 202 -12.19 -11.94 -7.35
CA ILE A 202 -11.49 -10.65 -7.48
C ILE A 202 -10.17 -10.77 -6.76
N ILE A 203 -9.13 -10.18 -7.32
CA ILE A 203 -7.79 -10.17 -6.75
C ILE A 203 -7.33 -8.74 -6.47
N CYS A 204 -6.85 -8.50 -5.25
CA CYS A 204 -6.08 -7.31 -4.87
C CYS A 204 -4.63 -7.73 -4.73
N PHE A 205 -3.74 -7.06 -5.42
CA PHE A 205 -2.31 -7.31 -5.38
C PHE A 205 -1.56 -6.01 -5.11
N THR A 206 -0.64 -6.04 -4.16
CA THR A 206 0.33 -4.97 -3.93
C THR A 206 1.73 -5.56 -4.00
N GLY A 207 2.60 -4.96 -4.82
CA GLY A 207 3.95 -5.50 -5.02
C GLY A 207 4.74 -4.83 -6.15
N ASP A 208 5.64 -5.58 -6.77
CA ASP A 208 6.42 -5.11 -7.92
C ASP A 208 5.65 -5.24 -9.25
N ILE A 209 6.13 -4.51 -10.26
CA ILE A 209 5.48 -4.44 -11.59
C ILE A 209 5.49 -5.81 -12.29
N GLU A 210 6.57 -6.57 -12.18
CA GLU A 210 6.71 -7.84 -12.88
C GLU A 210 5.71 -8.88 -12.36
N THR A 211 5.65 -9.04 -11.04
CA THR A 211 4.69 -9.92 -10.37
C THR A 211 3.25 -9.43 -10.60
N GLY A 212 3.01 -8.11 -10.50
CA GLY A 212 1.68 -7.53 -10.74
C GLY A 212 1.19 -7.78 -12.17
N ARG A 213 2.07 -7.71 -13.17
CA ARG A 213 1.74 -8.06 -14.54
C ARG A 213 1.31 -9.52 -14.66
N ALA A 214 2.07 -10.44 -14.07
CA ALA A 214 1.73 -11.86 -14.08
C ALA A 214 0.36 -12.12 -13.42
N VAL A 215 0.10 -11.53 -12.24
CA VAL A 215 -1.19 -11.63 -11.54
C VAL A 215 -2.33 -11.08 -12.40
N GLY A 216 -2.13 -9.92 -13.06
CA GLY A 216 -3.10 -9.33 -13.97
C GLY A 216 -3.43 -10.23 -15.18
N GLU A 217 -2.43 -10.86 -15.78
CA GLU A 217 -2.60 -11.81 -16.86
C GLU A 217 -3.40 -13.06 -16.43
N PHE A 218 -3.09 -13.62 -15.25
CA PHE A 218 -3.84 -14.74 -14.69
C PHE A 218 -5.29 -14.35 -14.39
N ALA A 219 -5.52 -13.18 -13.82
CA ALA A 219 -6.85 -12.68 -13.55
C ALA A 219 -7.66 -12.48 -14.84
N ALA A 220 -7.05 -11.93 -15.90
CA ALA A 220 -7.69 -11.76 -17.19
C ALA A 220 -8.12 -13.08 -17.82
N ARG A 221 -7.29 -14.13 -17.75
CA ARG A 221 -7.65 -15.49 -18.19
C ARG A 221 -8.84 -16.07 -17.44
N ARG A 222 -9.05 -15.64 -16.20
CA ARG A 222 -10.17 -16.08 -15.34
C ARG A 222 -11.40 -15.17 -15.45
N PHE A 223 -11.34 -14.05 -16.20
CA PHE A 223 -12.38 -13.03 -16.27
C PHE A 223 -12.77 -12.46 -14.91
N ILE A 224 -11.79 -12.32 -13.99
CA ILE A 224 -11.98 -11.69 -12.70
C ILE A 224 -11.31 -10.32 -12.66
N PRO A 225 -11.87 -9.33 -11.94
CA PRO A 225 -11.20 -8.05 -11.72
C PRO A 225 -9.89 -8.22 -10.96
N ALA A 226 -8.87 -7.45 -11.37
CA ALA A 226 -7.62 -7.30 -10.66
C ALA A 226 -7.45 -5.83 -10.27
N PHE A 227 -7.17 -5.58 -8.99
CA PHE A 227 -6.73 -4.29 -8.48
C PHE A 227 -5.26 -4.40 -8.13
N LEU A 228 -4.44 -3.74 -8.91
CA LEU A 228 -2.99 -3.82 -8.83
C LEU A 228 -2.45 -2.49 -8.33
N GLU A 229 -1.88 -2.49 -7.14
CA GLU A 229 -1.14 -1.37 -6.56
C GLU A 229 0.35 -1.72 -6.62
N LEU A 230 1.06 -1.06 -7.54
CA LEU A 230 2.44 -1.41 -7.84
C LEU A 230 3.39 -0.32 -7.35
N GLY A 231 4.67 -0.50 -7.56
CA GLY A 231 5.68 0.39 -7.02
C GLY A 231 5.65 1.81 -7.57
N GLY A 232 6.20 2.73 -6.77
CA GLY A 232 6.51 4.10 -7.16
C GLY A 232 8.03 4.34 -7.27
N LYS A 233 8.41 5.47 -7.81
CA LYS A 233 9.73 6.12 -7.79
C LYS A 233 9.47 7.61 -7.63
N ASP A 234 8.90 7.98 -6.49
CA ASP A 234 8.20 9.22 -6.29
C ASP A 234 9.15 10.43 -6.34
N PRO A 235 8.89 11.44 -7.20
CA PRO A 235 9.67 12.65 -7.26
C PRO A 235 9.23 13.67 -6.21
N ALA A 236 10.19 14.44 -5.70
CA ALA A 236 9.97 15.71 -5.01
C ALA A 236 10.52 16.84 -5.87
N ILE A 237 9.71 17.88 -6.11
CA ILE A 237 10.10 19.10 -6.85
C ILE A 237 10.15 20.26 -5.87
N VAL A 238 11.30 20.94 -5.80
CA VAL A 238 11.52 22.08 -4.91
C VAL A 238 11.73 23.33 -5.76
N LEU A 239 10.68 24.17 -5.85
CA LEU A 239 10.70 25.38 -6.66
C LEU A 239 11.52 26.50 -5.98
N GLU A 240 11.91 27.49 -6.75
CA GLU A 240 12.78 28.60 -6.32
C GLU A 240 12.26 29.36 -5.09
N SER A 241 10.96 29.39 -4.86
CA SER A 241 10.33 30.08 -3.72
C SER A 241 10.05 29.15 -2.53
N ALA A 242 10.53 27.91 -2.55
CA ALA A 242 10.26 26.98 -1.47
C ALA A 242 10.97 27.37 -0.16
N ASN A 243 10.31 27.10 0.97
CA ASN A 243 10.97 27.14 2.26
C ASN A 243 11.90 25.91 2.38
N ILE A 244 13.21 26.16 2.29
CA ILE A 244 14.22 25.09 2.25
C ILE A 244 14.21 24.26 3.52
N ASP A 245 14.02 24.86 4.69
CA ASP A 245 14.00 24.12 5.96
C ASP A 245 12.80 23.18 6.07
N LEU A 246 11.62 23.64 5.64
CA LEU A 246 10.42 22.80 5.55
C LEU A 246 10.62 21.69 4.52
N ALA A 247 11.03 22.02 3.30
CA ALA A 247 11.19 21.07 2.21
C ALA A 247 12.19 19.96 2.55
N THR A 248 13.38 20.33 3.09
CA THR A 248 14.39 19.34 3.50
C THR A 248 13.93 18.46 4.64
N SER A 249 13.11 18.97 5.59
CA SER A 249 12.55 18.17 6.68
C SER A 249 11.51 17.17 6.18
N ALA A 250 10.59 17.64 5.33
CA ALA A 250 9.53 16.80 4.78
C ALA A 250 10.09 15.72 3.83
N ILE A 251 11.00 16.11 2.93
CA ILE A 251 11.65 15.18 1.99
C ILE A 251 12.48 14.14 2.75
N LEU A 252 13.25 14.57 3.75
CA LEU A 252 14.00 13.63 4.59
C LEU A 252 13.07 12.58 5.20
N TRP A 253 11.97 13.01 5.84
CA TRP A 253 11.01 12.07 6.41
C TRP A 253 10.41 11.16 5.33
N GLY A 254 9.98 11.72 4.19
CA GLY A 254 9.42 10.97 3.08
C GLY A 254 10.37 9.94 2.46
N ALA A 255 11.68 10.22 2.49
CA ALA A 255 12.69 9.33 1.96
C ALA A 255 13.15 8.25 2.95
N ILE A 256 13.07 8.50 4.27
CA ILE A 256 13.61 7.57 5.29
C ILE A 256 12.55 6.83 6.10
N ALA A 257 11.29 7.25 6.05
CA ALA A 257 10.21 6.53 6.72
C ALA A 257 10.26 5.05 6.32
N ASN A 258 10.17 4.16 7.33
CA ASN A 258 10.37 2.73 7.11
C ASN A 258 11.76 2.37 6.52
N SER A 259 12.80 3.17 6.79
CA SER A 259 14.13 3.06 6.17
C SER A 259 14.08 3.16 4.63
N GLY A 260 13.18 3.98 4.09
CA GLY A 260 12.93 4.13 2.66
C GLY A 260 12.22 2.93 2.01
N GLN A 261 11.87 1.91 2.79
CA GLN A 261 11.22 0.70 2.29
C GLN A 261 9.71 0.91 2.22
N SER A 262 9.27 1.79 1.34
CA SER A 262 7.86 2.15 1.11
C SER A 262 7.58 2.34 -0.37
N GLY A 263 6.37 2.01 -0.82
CA GLY A 263 5.90 2.31 -2.17
C GLY A 263 5.86 3.80 -2.46
N TYR A 264 5.62 4.62 -1.44
CA TYR A 264 5.52 6.08 -1.50
C TYR A 264 6.79 6.81 -1.02
N ALA A 265 7.93 6.14 -0.94
CA ALA A 265 9.18 6.81 -0.57
C ALA A 265 9.59 7.83 -1.64
N ILE A 266 10.04 9.01 -1.21
CA ILE A 266 10.68 9.96 -2.11
C ILE A 266 12.03 9.38 -2.52
N GLU A 267 12.17 9.06 -3.80
CA GLU A 267 13.35 8.41 -4.37
C GLU A 267 14.05 9.24 -5.45
N ARG A 268 13.50 10.42 -5.81
CA ARG A 268 14.08 11.39 -6.76
C ARG A 268 13.79 12.81 -6.28
N ILE A 269 14.79 13.67 -6.23
CA ILE A 269 14.64 15.04 -5.74
C ILE A 269 15.14 16.00 -6.81
N TYR A 270 14.27 16.90 -7.27
CA TYR A 270 14.57 17.93 -8.26
C TYR A 270 14.47 19.30 -7.60
N VAL A 271 15.52 20.11 -7.70
CA VAL A 271 15.66 21.39 -7.00
C VAL A 271 16.00 22.49 -7.99
N ALA A 272 15.34 23.66 -7.88
CA ALA A 272 15.67 24.81 -8.71
C ALA A 272 17.15 25.24 -8.53
N GLU A 273 17.86 25.48 -9.63
CA GLU A 273 19.30 25.82 -9.61
C GLU A 273 19.65 26.95 -8.63
N SER A 274 18.76 27.95 -8.51
CA SER A 274 18.99 29.11 -7.64
C SER A 274 19.10 28.82 -6.16
N ILE A 275 18.58 27.66 -5.72
CA ILE A 275 18.57 27.24 -4.30
C ILE A 275 19.20 25.84 -4.10
N PHE A 276 19.80 25.29 -5.15
CA PHE A 276 20.29 23.90 -5.16
C PHE A 276 21.34 23.63 -4.08
N GLU A 277 22.36 24.48 -3.98
CA GLU A 277 23.45 24.31 -3.01
C GLU A 277 22.96 24.46 -1.57
N ASP A 278 22.16 25.47 -1.28
CA ASP A 278 21.58 25.68 0.05
C ASP A 278 20.68 24.52 0.45
N PHE A 279 19.92 23.98 -0.50
CA PHE A 279 19.04 22.84 -0.26
C PHE A 279 19.83 21.59 0.11
N TYR A 280 20.77 21.14 -0.75
CA TYR A 280 21.44 19.86 -0.47
C TYR A 280 22.36 19.96 0.74
N HIS A 281 22.98 21.10 1.02
CA HIS A 281 23.76 21.31 2.23
C HIS A 281 22.90 21.18 3.50
N GLN A 282 21.69 21.77 3.51
CA GLN A 282 20.77 21.61 4.63
C GLN A 282 20.27 20.16 4.77
N LEU A 283 19.96 19.50 3.66
CA LEU A 283 19.54 18.11 3.67
C LEU A 283 20.64 17.21 4.27
N VAL A 284 21.89 17.35 3.83
CA VAL A 284 23.05 16.63 4.37
C VAL A 284 23.21 16.86 5.87
N ALA A 285 23.13 18.13 6.31
CA ALA A 285 23.24 18.47 7.72
C ALA A 285 22.13 17.83 8.57
N LYS A 286 20.91 17.69 8.06
CA LYS A 286 19.80 16.98 8.73
C LYS A 286 20.04 15.48 8.77
N VAL A 287 20.48 14.89 7.66
CA VAL A 287 20.80 13.45 7.57
C VAL A 287 21.89 13.06 8.57
N GLN A 288 22.95 13.86 8.69
CA GLN A 288 24.06 13.58 9.62
C GLN A 288 23.65 13.58 11.10
N ARG A 289 22.50 14.16 11.45
CA ARG A 289 21.95 14.13 12.82
C ARG A 289 21.14 12.86 13.12
N LEU A 290 20.86 12.02 12.13
CA LEU A 290 20.11 10.79 12.32
C LEU A 290 20.94 9.75 13.04
N LEU A 291 20.33 9.14 14.05
CA LEU A 291 20.94 8.03 14.77
C LEU A 291 20.57 6.72 14.07
N ILE A 292 21.59 5.99 13.65
CA ILE A 292 21.43 4.59 13.24
C ILE A 292 21.66 3.75 14.49
N THR A 293 20.60 3.19 15.03
CA THR A 293 20.71 2.37 16.23
C THR A 293 20.84 0.90 15.84
N HIS A 294 22.08 0.42 15.95
CA HIS A 294 22.33 -0.99 16.05
C HIS A 294 22.31 -1.33 17.52
N PRO A 295 22.11 -2.14 18.04
CA PRO A 295 21.64 -3.21 18.84
C PRO A 295 20.34 -2.92 19.61
N THR A 296 19.94 -1.68 19.80
CA THR A 296 18.72 -1.37 20.54
C THR A 296 17.58 -0.94 19.61
N LEU A 297 16.34 -1.21 20.01
CA LEU A 297 15.13 -0.85 19.27
C LEU A 297 14.57 0.52 19.67
N GLU A 298 15.01 1.04 20.83
CA GLU A 298 14.27 2.09 21.57
C GLU A 298 14.51 3.52 21.05
N SER A 299 15.55 3.75 20.28
CA SER A 299 15.90 5.09 19.78
C SER A 299 16.17 5.13 18.28
N GLU A 300 15.64 4.16 17.52
CA GLU A 300 15.95 4.05 16.11
C GLU A 300 15.19 5.05 15.25
N ASN A 301 15.91 5.81 14.42
CA ASN A 301 15.35 6.51 13.28
C ASN A 301 15.21 5.56 12.06
N LEU A 302 16.04 4.53 12.00
CA LEU A 302 16.17 3.60 10.89
C LEU A 302 16.28 2.16 11.37
N GLY A 303 15.69 1.24 10.63
CA GLY A 303 15.84 -0.18 10.82
C GLY A 303 16.68 -0.83 9.72
N PRO A 304 16.89 -2.15 9.77
CA PRO A 304 17.62 -2.89 8.75
C PRO A 304 16.84 -2.97 7.43
N ILE A 305 17.54 -3.28 6.36
CA ILE A 305 16.93 -3.70 5.08
C ILE A 305 16.39 -5.12 5.29
N ILE A 306 15.10 -5.28 5.09
CA ILE A 306 14.36 -6.53 5.38
C ILE A 306 14.81 -7.64 4.46
N SER A 307 14.84 -7.38 3.14
CA SER A 307 15.20 -8.35 2.12
C SER A 307 16.69 -8.33 1.80
N ALA A 308 17.38 -9.48 1.90
CA ALA A 308 18.76 -9.61 1.48
C ALA A 308 18.94 -9.35 -0.02
N LYS A 309 17.96 -9.72 -0.85
CA LYS A 309 17.95 -9.42 -2.28
C LYS A 309 17.93 -7.90 -2.50
N GLN A 310 17.11 -7.19 -1.73
CA GLN A 310 17.03 -5.73 -1.82
C GLN A 310 18.35 -5.06 -1.39
N ALA A 311 19.00 -5.55 -0.34
CA ALA A 311 20.32 -5.06 0.08
C ALA A 311 21.37 -5.17 -1.04
N ALA A 312 21.37 -6.29 -1.77
CA ALA A 312 22.26 -6.47 -2.94
C ALA A 312 21.91 -5.50 -4.09
N THR A 313 20.62 -5.26 -4.36
CA THR A 313 20.18 -4.28 -5.36
C THR A 313 20.64 -2.88 -5.01
N ILE A 314 20.46 -2.45 -3.75
CA ILE A 314 20.90 -1.14 -3.26
C ILE A 314 22.42 -0.98 -3.42
N THR A 315 23.19 -1.99 -3.03
CA THR A 315 24.66 -1.98 -3.16
C THR A 315 25.07 -1.78 -4.62
N LYS A 316 24.43 -2.51 -5.55
CA LYS A 316 24.71 -2.38 -6.99
C LYS A 316 24.37 -0.98 -7.51
N GLN A 317 23.22 -0.41 -7.13
CA GLN A 317 22.80 0.92 -7.58
C GLN A 317 23.73 2.01 -7.07
N LEU A 318 24.14 1.95 -5.80
CA LEU A 318 25.11 2.91 -5.24
C LEU A 318 26.50 2.80 -5.86
N GLN A 319 26.95 1.58 -6.18
CA GLN A 319 28.20 1.37 -6.88
C GLN A 319 28.17 1.95 -8.29
N GLU A 320 27.11 1.65 -9.03
CA GLU A 320 26.92 2.11 -10.40
C GLU A 320 26.85 3.64 -10.47
N ALA A 321 26.10 4.30 -9.57
CA ALA A 321 26.02 5.75 -9.51
C ALA A 321 27.41 6.39 -9.27
N LYS A 322 28.24 5.84 -8.36
CA LYS A 322 29.61 6.28 -8.12
C LYS A 322 30.49 6.14 -9.36
N GLU A 323 30.38 5.02 -10.08
CA GLU A 323 31.11 4.75 -11.33
C GLU A 323 30.72 5.71 -12.47
N HIS A 324 29.48 6.21 -12.46
CA HIS A 324 28.99 7.21 -13.40
C HIS A 324 29.20 8.67 -12.94
N GLY A 325 29.89 8.89 -11.82
CA GLY A 325 30.31 10.21 -11.41
C GLY A 325 29.44 10.87 -10.33
N ALA A 326 28.44 10.18 -9.79
CA ALA A 326 27.66 10.72 -8.69
C ALA A 326 28.54 11.05 -7.48
N ILE A 327 28.31 12.21 -6.87
CA ILE A 327 29.01 12.65 -5.67
C ILE A 327 28.22 12.23 -4.43
N VAL A 328 28.84 11.46 -3.55
CA VAL A 328 28.26 11.02 -2.27
C VAL A 328 28.60 12.03 -1.18
N HIS A 329 27.61 12.74 -0.64
CA HIS A 329 27.81 13.70 0.46
C HIS A 329 27.74 13.08 1.84
N CYS A 330 26.98 12.00 2.00
CA CYS A 330 26.90 11.17 3.22
C CYS A 330 26.33 9.79 2.87
N GLY A 331 26.55 8.81 3.73
CA GLY A 331 26.13 7.43 3.52
C GLY A 331 26.87 6.74 2.36
N GLY A 332 26.16 6.23 1.39
CA GLY A 332 26.71 5.65 0.17
C GLY A 332 27.13 4.19 0.28
N GLU A 333 26.68 3.48 1.31
CA GLU A 333 27.04 2.08 1.53
C GLU A 333 25.94 1.28 2.26
N VAL A 334 26.01 -0.03 2.07
CA VAL A 334 25.20 -1.01 2.80
C VAL A 334 26.15 -1.88 3.59
N GLU A 335 26.00 -1.88 4.90
CA GLU A 335 26.87 -2.60 5.82
C GLU A 335 26.15 -3.84 6.40
N ASN A 336 26.91 -4.93 6.59
CA ASN A 336 26.41 -6.08 7.32
C ASN A 336 26.84 -6.00 8.80
N ILE A 337 25.86 -5.76 9.67
CA ILE A 337 26.12 -5.63 11.10
C ILE A 337 25.40 -6.75 11.83
N ASN A 338 26.16 -7.65 12.46
CA ASN A 338 25.63 -8.81 13.18
C ASN A 338 24.69 -9.70 12.36
N GLY A 339 24.84 -9.73 11.02
CA GLY A 339 24.00 -10.47 10.09
C GLY A 339 22.83 -9.66 9.50
N GLY A 340 22.51 -8.50 10.04
CA GLY A 340 21.56 -7.54 9.47
C GLY A 340 22.21 -6.65 8.42
N TRP A 341 21.46 -6.32 7.36
CA TRP A 341 21.89 -5.36 6.33
C TRP A 341 21.37 -3.96 6.66
N TRP A 342 22.27 -2.98 6.70
CA TRP A 342 21.96 -1.61 7.06
C TRP A 342 22.39 -0.66 5.95
N CYS A 343 21.46 0.11 5.43
CA CYS A 343 21.74 1.17 4.46
C CYS A 343 21.78 2.51 5.20
N TYR A 344 22.91 3.19 5.12
CA TYR A 344 23.05 4.51 5.68
C TYR A 344 22.28 5.53 4.82
N PRO A 345 21.56 6.50 5.44
CA PRO A 345 20.91 7.56 4.69
C PRO A 345 21.91 8.27 3.78
N THR A 346 21.61 8.27 2.51
CA THR A 346 22.55 8.64 1.46
C THR A 346 22.02 9.85 0.70
N VAL A 347 22.82 10.90 0.59
CA VAL A 347 22.55 12.05 -0.29
C VAL A 347 23.57 12.05 -1.43
N LEU A 348 23.05 12.08 -2.66
CA LEU A 348 23.83 12.07 -3.90
C LEU A 348 23.54 13.35 -4.70
N THR A 349 24.57 13.94 -5.31
CA THR A 349 24.45 14.93 -6.37
C THR A 349 25.22 14.50 -7.61
N GLU A 350 25.24 15.30 -8.68
CA GLU A 350 25.81 14.94 -9.99
C GLU A 350 25.20 13.63 -10.52
N VAL A 351 23.90 13.50 -10.32
CA VAL A 351 23.10 12.35 -10.80
C VAL A 351 22.29 12.74 -12.02
N ASP A 352 22.06 11.79 -12.91
CA ASP A 352 21.19 11.95 -14.08
C ASP A 352 20.38 10.68 -14.36
N HIS A 353 19.44 10.74 -15.31
CA HIS A 353 18.53 9.65 -15.64
C HIS A 353 19.18 8.46 -16.37
N SER A 354 20.49 8.49 -16.62
CA SER A 354 21.22 7.29 -17.07
C SER A 354 21.57 6.36 -15.90
N MET A 355 21.52 6.84 -14.66
CA MET A 355 21.89 6.12 -13.46
C MET A 355 20.72 5.32 -12.88
N LEU A 356 21.01 4.12 -12.39
CA LEU A 356 19.99 3.21 -11.80
C LEU A 356 19.31 3.83 -10.57
N VAL A 357 20.00 4.62 -9.76
CA VAL A 357 19.43 5.32 -8.59
C VAL A 357 18.33 6.31 -8.98
N MET A 358 18.28 6.78 -10.22
CA MET A 358 17.25 7.69 -10.74
C MET A 358 16.11 6.95 -11.44
N THR A 359 16.34 5.78 -12.00
CA THR A 359 15.37 5.09 -12.87
C THR A 359 14.77 3.83 -12.27
N GLU A 360 15.52 3.10 -11.45
CA GLU A 360 15.06 1.87 -10.81
C GLU A 360 14.72 2.08 -9.33
N ARG A 361 13.70 1.40 -8.86
CA ARG A 361 13.28 1.39 -7.44
C ARG A 361 14.40 0.91 -6.54
N ASN A 362 14.70 1.66 -5.47
CA ASN A 362 15.72 1.26 -4.51
C ASN A 362 15.19 0.78 -3.16
N LEU A 363 13.99 1.24 -2.71
CA LEU A 363 13.42 0.89 -1.41
C LEU A 363 14.43 1.04 -0.27
N ALA A 364 15.12 2.15 -0.24
CA ALA A 364 16.20 2.46 0.68
C ALA A 364 16.25 3.96 0.97
N PRO A 365 16.88 4.40 2.06
CA PRO A 365 17.00 5.81 2.40
C PRO A 365 18.04 6.52 1.51
N ILE A 366 17.81 6.55 0.20
CA ILE A 366 18.69 7.16 -0.80
C ILE A 366 17.99 8.37 -1.42
N MET A 367 18.62 9.51 -1.36
CA MET A 367 18.15 10.81 -1.78
C MET A 367 19.05 11.38 -2.89
N PRO A 368 18.86 10.98 -4.15
CA PRO A 368 19.53 11.60 -5.29
C PRO A 368 18.90 12.97 -5.57
N VAL A 369 19.73 14.00 -5.66
CA VAL A 369 19.33 15.39 -5.83
C VAL A 369 19.88 15.91 -7.16
N MET A 370 19.00 16.38 -8.03
CA MET A 370 19.31 16.90 -9.35
C MET A 370 18.79 18.35 -9.50
N ALA A 371 19.57 19.23 -10.07
CA ALA A 371 19.14 20.60 -10.35
C ALA A 371 18.26 20.66 -11.60
N PHE A 372 17.38 21.67 -11.66
CA PHE A 372 16.64 22.05 -12.88
C PHE A 372 16.70 23.58 -13.09
N ALA A 373 16.71 23.98 -14.35
CA ALA A 373 16.84 25.41 -14.73
C ALA A 373 15.46 26.12 -14.78
N ASN A 374 14.38 25.41 -15.08
CA ASN A 374 13.04 25.97 -15.19
C ASN A 374 11.95 24.97 -14.86
N ARG A 375 10.72 25.44 -14.58
CA ARG A 375 9.60 24.60 -14.13
C ARG A 375 9.19 23.53 -15.13
N GLN A 376 9.27 23.80 -16.43
CA GLN A 376 8.92 22.81 -17.45
C GLN A 376 9.90 21.64 -17.41
N GLU A 377 11.17 21.91 -17.27
CA GLU A 377 12.19 20.87 -17.10
C GLU A 377 11.94 20.04 -15.85
N ALA A 378 11.55 20.66 -14.71
CA ALA A 378 11.20 19.93 -13.49
C ALA A 378 10.04 18.95 -13.71
N VAL A 379 9.01 19.40 -14.45
CA VAL A 379 7.86 18.54 -14.82
C VAL A 379 8.30 17.41 -15.74
N ASP A 380 9.12 17.71 -16.75
CA ASP A 380 9.61 16.71 -17.72
C ASP A 380 10.46 15.64 -17.01
N LEU A 381 11.39 16.06 -16.15
CA LEU A 381 12.22 15.17 -15.33
C LEU A 381 11.39 14.31 -14.36
N ALA A 382 10.42 14.91 -13.69
CA ALA A 382 9.54 14.15 -12.78
C ALA A 382 8.71 13.11 -13.52
N ASN A 383 8.23 13.44 -14.73
CA ASN A 383 7.44 12.58 -15.58
C ASN A 383 8.27 11.56 -16.38
N ASP A 384 9.59 11.73 -16.49
CA ASP A 384 10.47 10.77 -17.15
C ASP A 384 10.71 9.53 -16.28
N SER A 385 9.69 8.71 -16.17
CA SER A 385 9.65 7.49 -15.39
C SER A 385 8.54 6.56 -15.86
N ILE A 386 8.72 5.26 -15.70
CA ILE A 386 7.65 4.27 -15.90
C ILE A 386 6.66 4.26 -14.72
N TYR A 387 7.00 4.89 -13.61
CA TYR A 387 6.19 4.98 -12.40
C TYR A 387 5.31 6.22 -12.38
N GLY A 388 4.24 6.20 -11.60
CA GLY A 388 3.32 7.31 -11.39
C GLY A 388 2.43 7.07 -10.18
N LEU A 389 3.05 6.77 -9.00
CA LEU A 389 2.33 6.50 -7.76
C LEU A 389 2.13 7.78 -6.94
N GLY A 390 3.18 8.39 -6.45
CA GLY A 390 3.14 9.62 -5.67
C GLY A 390 4.10 10.68 -6.19
N ALA A 391 3.96 11.91 -5.69
CA ALA A 391 4.88 13.03 -5.90
C ALA A 391 4.73 14.07 -4.79
N ALA A 392 5.70 14.97 -4.68
CA ALA A 392 5.65 16.14 -3.80
C ALA A 392 6.12 17.40 -4.54
N VAL A 393 5.49 18.56 -4.25
CA VAL A 393 5.89 19.85 -4.79
C VAL A 393 5.97 20.87 -3.66
N PHE A 394 7.08 21.60 -3.59
CA PHE A 394 7.36 22.59 -2.56
C PHE A 394 7.49 24.01 -3.16
N SER A 395 6.70 24.96 -2.62
CA SER A 395 6.72 26.37 -2.99
C SER A 395 5.99 27.19 -1.91
N GLU A 396 6.50 28.38 -1.57
CA GLU A 396 5.73 29.33 -0.76
C GLU A 396 4.60 29.99 -1.56
N ARG A 397 4.66 29.92 -2.89
CA ARG A 397 3.57 30.36 -3.77
C ARG A 397 2.70 29.15 -4.13
N GLU A 398 1.56 29.05 -3.47
CA GLU A 398 0.63 27.91 -3.61
C GLU A 398 0.19 27.70 -5.07
N ASP A 399 -0.15 28.78 -5.78
CA ASP A 399 -0.58 28.71 -7.18
C ASP A 399 0.50 28.09 -8.08
N ASP A 400 1.78 28.38 -7.82
CA ASP A 400 2.90 27.81 -8.57
C ASP A 400 3.03 26.31 -8.28
N ALA A 401 2.88 25.91 -7.01
CA ALA A 401 2.93 24.50 -6.63
C ALA A 401 1.77 23.72 -7.26
N ILE A 402 0.56 24.26 -7.25
CA ILE A 402 -0.63 23.65 -7.88
C ILE A 402 -0.41 23.51 -9.40
N ALA A 403 0.05 24.57 -10.06
CA ALA A 403 0.28 24.57 -11.52
C ALA A 403 1.32 23.53 -11.95
N VAL A 404 2.32 23.24 -11.12
CA VAL A 404 3.28 22.15 -11.36
C VAL A 404 2.65 20.81 -11.04
N ALA A 405 1.97 20.68 -9.89
CA ALA A 405 1.34 19.43 -9.44
C ALA A 405 0.32 18.88 -10.45
N GLU A 406 -0.49 19.74 -11.09
CA GLU A 406 -1.46 19.35 -12.10
C GLU A 406 -0.84 18.71 -13.36
N GLN A 407 0.44 18.95 -13.61
CA GLN A 407 1.17 18.42 -14.77
C GLN A 407 1.92 17.11 -14.44
N ILE A 408 2.01 16.73 -13.16
CA ILE A 408 2.71 15.50 -12.75
C ILE A 408 1.82 14.28 -12.98
N GLN A 409 2.37 13.27 -13.63
CA GLN A 409 1.70 11.99 -13.89
C GLN A 409 1.84 11.05 -12.68
N ALA A 410 1.23 11.42 -11.57
CA ALA A 410 1.17 10.64 -10.34
C ALA A 410 -0.25 10.63 -9.77
N SER A 411 -0.59 9.56 -9.06
CA SER A 411 -1.94 9.39 -8.47
C SER A 411 -2.20 10.32 -7.31
N THR A 412 -1.15 10.72 -6.60
CA THR A 412 -1.21 11.62 -5.45
C THR A 412 -0.05 12.59 -5.51
N VAL A 413 -0.34 13.88 -5.39
CA VAL A 413 0.67 14.92 -5.29
C VAL A 413 0.48 15.70 -4.00
N SER A 414 1.49 15.69 -3.13
CA SER A 414 1.52 16.47 -1.89
C SER A 414 2.07 17.86 -2.17
N ILE A 415 1.47 18.90 -1.59
CA ILE A 415 1.97 20.29 -1.69
C ILE A 415 2.52 20.69 -0.33
N ASN A 416 3.78 21.14 -0.31
CA ASN A 416 4.53 21.54 0.87
C ASN A 416 4.62 20.44 1.96
N ASP A 417 4.52 19.19 1.54
CA ASP A 417 4.69 18.02 2.37
C ASP A 417 5.20 16.86 1.50
N ALA A 418 5.66 15.80 2.12
CA ALA A 418 6.03 14.57 1.42
C ALA A 418 5.37 13.38 2.12
N SER A 419 4.76 12.49 1.34
CA SER A 419 4.14 11.26 1.85
C SER A 419 2.83 11.44 2.66
N ILE A 420 2.07 12.51 2.43
CA ILE A 420 0.69 12.64 2.98
C ILE A 420 -0.16 11.41 2.59
N ALA A 421 0.11 10.81 1.45
CA ALA A 421 -0.55 9.59 1.00
C ALA A 421 -0.45 8.43 2.01
N ILE A 422 0.61 8.34 2.82
CA ILE A 422 0.72 7.34 3.90
C ILE A 422 -0.38 7.56 4.95
N LEU A 423 -0.77 8.81 5.20
CA LEU A 423 -1.83 9.15 6.15
C LEU A 423 -3.23 8.77 5.66
N GLN A 424 -3.42 8.66 4.34
CA GLN A 424 -4.71 8.26 3.76
C GLN A 424 -5.01 6.77 3.98
N ILE A 425 -3.99 5.94 4.13
CA ILE A 425 -4.15 4.50 4.38
C ILE A 425 -4.63 4.24 5.81
N GLY A 426 -4.28 5.13 6.75
CA GLY A 426 -4.70 5.05 8.15
C GLY A 426 -5.33 6.35 8.64
N ALA A 427 -6.36 6.26 9.47
CA ALA A 427 -6.91 7.44 10.11
C ALA A 427 -5.86 8.08 11.02
N VAL A 428 -5.55 9.35 10.80
CA VAL A 428 -4.84 10.14 11.81
C VAL A 428 -5.70 10.20 13.06
N GLN A 429 -5.10 9.99 14.23
CA GLN A 429 -5.81 10.05 15.50
C GLN A 429 -6.76 11.27 15.56
N GLY A 430 -8.06 11.01 15.62
CA GLY A 430 -9.10 12.03 15.80
C GLY A 430 -9.76 12.58 14.52
N SER A 431 -9.38 12.16 13.32
CA SER A 431 -9.96 12.67 12.07
C SER A 431 -10.59 11.59 11.19
N ILE A 432 -11.67 10.99 11.65
CA ILE A 432 -12.48 10.01 10.92
C ILE A 432 -13.33 10.65 9.81
N THR A 433 -13.36 11.97 9.75
CA THR A 433 -14.32 12.74 8.93
C THR A 433 -13.72 13.43 7.71
N LEU A 434 -12.42 13.33 7.46
CA LEU A 434 -11.83 13.94 6.28
C LEU A 434 -12.29 13.21 5.01
N PRO A 435 -12.73 13.95 3.99
CA PRO A 435 -12.93 13.35 2.69
C PRO A 435 -11.58 12.81 2.20
N GLU A 436 -11.47 11.50 2.06
CA GLU A 436 -10.33 10.92 1.40
C GLU A 436 -10.47 11.11 -0.10
N GLY A 437 -9.41 11.60 -0.72
CA GLY A 437 -9.31 11.65 -2.16
C GLY A 437 -9.32 10.24 -2.76
N GLU A 438 -9.97 10.07 -3.89
CA GLU A 438 -9.78 8.87 -4.71
C GLU A 438 -8.51 9.03 -5.54
N GLN A 439 -7.77 7.95 -5.70
CA GLN A 439 -6.54 7.94 -6.49
C GLN A 439 -6.48 6.69 -7.37
N ASN A 440 -6.07 6.87 -8.61
CA ASN A 440 -5.75 5.77 -9.51
C ASN A 440 -4.30 5.91 -9.95
N ALA A 441 -3.53 4.85 -9.83
CA ALA A 441 -2.14 4.85 -10.25
C ALA A 441 -2.00 5.22 -11.74
N PHE A 442 -0.95 5.96 -12.05
CA PHE A 442 -0.55 6.27 -13.41
C PHE A 442 0.50 5.27 -13.91
N LYS A 443 0.62 5.17 -15.23
CA LYS A 443 1.65 4.35 -15.89
C LYS A 443 1.66 2.91 -15.35
N PHE A 444 2.84 2.40 -14.98
CA PHE A 444 2.98 1.04 -14.45
C PHE A 444 2.86 0.96 -12.92
N SER A 445 2.47 2.04 -12.25
CA SER A 445 2.27 2.00 -10.79
C SER A 445 0.96 1.33 -10.36
N GLY A 446 0.10 0.95 -11.28
CA GLY A 446 -1.09 0.17 -10.94
C GLY A 446 -2.18 0.20 -12.00
N ILE A 447 -3.23 -0.58 -11.72
CA ILE A 447 -4.43 -0.66 -12.55
C ILE A 447 -5.63 -1.02 -11.67
N GLY A 448 -6.77 -0.43 -11.96
CA GLY A 448 -8.03 -0.73 -11.29
C GLY A 448 -8.62 0.46 -10.55
N ASN A 449 -9.65 0.19 -9.77
CA ASN A 449 -10.35 1.21 -9.01
C ASN A 449 -9.57 1.62 -7.76
N SER A 450 -9.76 2.87 -7.35
CA SER A 450 -9.09 3.47 -6.20
C SER A 450 -9.14 2.59 -4.93
N ARG A 451 -8.00 2.54 -4.23
CA ARG A 451 -7.83 1.91 -2.93
C ARG A 451 -8.23 2.83 -1.77
N THR A 452 -8.47 4.10 -2.07
CA THR A 452 -8.85 5.14 -1.12
C THR A 452 -10.21 5.75 -1.47
N GLY A 453 -10.75 6.59 -0.62
CA GLY A 453 -12.03 7.24 -0.80
C GLY A 453 -13.22 6.28 -0.81
N THR A 454 -14.31 6.70 -1.43
CA THR A 454 -15.56 5.93 -1.46
C THR A 454 -15.46 4.65 -2.29
N THR A 455 -14.64 4.67 -3.31
CA THR A 455 -14.44 3.54 -4.23
C THR A 455 -13.74 2.37 -3.55
N ALA A 456 -12.89 2.62 -2.55
CA ALA A 456 -12.18 1.59 -1.80
C ALA A 456 -13.10 0.52 -1.19
N LEU A 457 -14.32 0.90 -0.78
CA LEU A 457 -15.33 -0.03 -0.30
C LEU A 457 -16.19 -0.57 -1.46
N THR A 458 -16.65 0.31 -2.33
CA THR A 458 -17.64 -0.05 -3.35
C THR A 458 -17.08 -0.89 -4.49
N ARG A 459 -15.74 -0.93 -4.67
CA ARG A 459 -15.07 -1.82 -5.64
C ARG A 459 -15.25 -3.31 -5.33
N PHE A 460 -15.61 -3.67 -4.08
CA PHE A 460 -15.93 -5.05 -3.68
C PHE A 460 -17.38 -5.44 -3.96
N LEU A 461 -18.16 -4.57 -4.60
CA LEU A 461 -19.55 -4.79 -4.95
C LEU A 461 -19.75 -4.79 -6.47
N ARG A 462 -20.47 -5.79 -6.96
CA ARG A 462 -21.06 -5.74 -8.31
C ARG A 462 -22.36 -4.96 -8.28
N LYS A 463 -22.46 -3.93 -9.10
CA LYS A 463 -23.71 -3.15 -9.20
C LYS A 463 -24.75 -3.95 -9.96
N LYS A 464 -25.92 -4.12 -9.36
CA LYS A 464 -27.10 -4.70 -9.99
C LYS A 464 -28.20 -3.64 -10.06
N THR A 465 -28.82 -3.49 -11.20
CA THR A 465 -29.96 -2.60 -11.41
C THR A 465 -31.26 -3.41 -11.43
N LEU A 466 -32.22 -2.99 -10.62
CA LEU A 466 -33.58 -3.51 -10.59
C LEU A 466 -34.50 -2.45 -11.17
N TYR A 467 -35.23 -2.78 -12.22
CA TYR A 467 -36.31 -1.96 -12.76
C TYR A 467 -37.63 -2.45 -12.17
N LYS A 468 -38.29 -1.60 -11.39
CA LYS A 468 -39.54 -1.91 -10.73
C LYS A 468 -40.69 -1.21 -11.44
N LYS A 469 -41.62 -1.99 -11.98
CA LYS A 469 -42.88 -1.47 -12.47
C LYS A 469 -43.82 -1.26 -11.28
N THR A 470 -44.23 -0.01 -11.02
CA THR A 470 -45.02 0.37 -9.84
C THR A 470 -46.53 0.31 -10.08
N LYS A 471 -46.95 0.19 -11.34
CA LYS A 471 -48.36 0.07 -11.74
C LYS A 471 -48.50 -1.04 -12.79
N PRO A 472 -49.58 -1.84 -12.76
CA PRO A 472 -49.85 -2.90 -13.73
C PRO A 472 -50.41 -2.32 -15.04
N ILE A 473 -49.63 -1.48 -15.69
CA ILE A 473 -50.01 -0.82 -16.96
C ILE A 473 -49.32 -1.56 -18.09
N GLN A 474 -50.05 -1.80 -19.19
CA GLN A 474 -49.48 -2.31 -20.43
C GLN A 474 -48.75 -1.16 -21.13
N ASP A 475 -47.48 -1.35 -21.41
CA ASP A 475 -46.69 -0.33 -22.07
C ASP A 475 -46.85 -0.37 -23.59
N SER A 476 -46.82 0.78 -24.23
CA SER A 476 -47.08 0.92 -25.68
C SER A 476 -46.06 0.22 -26.58
N TRP A 477 -44.86 -0.12 -26.03
CA TRP A 477 -43.83 -0.88 -26.75
C TRP A 477 -43.95 -2.39 -26.61
N TRP A 478 -44.93 -2.90 -25.82
CA TRP A 478 -45.18 -4.33 -25.77
C TRP A 478 -45.96 -4.78 -27.00
N PHE A 479 -45.66 -5.99 -27.47
CA PHE A 479 -46.45 -6.57 -28.52
C PHE A 479 -47.86 -6.83 -27.98
N ASN A 480 -48.83 -6.15 -28.60
CA ASN A 480 -50.24 -6.45 -28.37
C ASN A 480 -50.58 -7.67 -29.23
N GLY A 481 -50.75 -8.83 -28.63
CA GLY A 481 -51.24 -10.02 -29.30
C GLY A 481 -52.70 -9.92 -29.69
#